data_029d83444d2d38fc48d8dfed6eab77aa
#
_entry.id   029d83444d2d38fc48d8dfed6eab77aa
#
_cell.length_a   1.000
_cell.length_b   1.000
_cell.length_c   1.000
_cell.angle_alpha   90.00
_cell.angle_beta   90.00
_cell.angle_gamma   90.00
#
_symmetry.space_group_name_H-M   'P 1'
#
loop_
_entity.id
_entity.type
_entity.pdbx_description
1 polymer ?
#
loop_
_entity_poly.entity_id
_entity_poly.type
_entity_poly.pdbx_seq_one_letter_code
_entity_poly.pdbx_strand_id
1 'polypeptide(L)'
;ILTAGAAQRYVNIEGHMVGKRVVILGSGDIGLIMARRMTLEGAKVLACVELMPYSGGLQRNIVQCLNDFDIPLYLSHTIVDIKGKNRVEEVVVAEVGADRKPVPGTEIHFDCDTVLLSVGLIPENELTRTADIKMDPRTNGAVVYENMETSCSGIFACGNVVHVHDLVDFVTAESQRAGKAAAEYVLSGEKD
;
A
#
# COMPACT_ATOMS: atom_id res chain seq x y z
N ILE A 1 6.96 -4.69 14.08
CA ILE A 1 5.93 -4.42 13.06
C ILE A 1 6.41 -3.24 12.23
N LEU A 2 6.37 -3.34 10.91
CA LEU A 2 6.77 -2.29 9.98
C LEU A 2 5.75 -2.21 8.83
N THR A 3 5.62 -1.04 8.21
CA THR A 3 4.98 -0.99 6.89
C THR A 3 5.90 -1.64 5.85
N ALA A 4 5.34 -2.24 4.82
CA ALA A 4 6.12 -2.85 3.73
C ALA A 4 7.04 -1.83 3.06
N GLY A 5 6.60 -0.56 2.92
CA GLY A 5 7.42 0.54 2.40
C GLY A 5 8.61 0.89 3.31
N ALA A 6 8.42 0.93 4.64
CA ALA A 6 9.53 1.14 5.58
C ALA A 6 10.54 -0.01 5.52
N ALA A 7 10.08 -1.26 5.46
CA ALA A 7 10.94 -2.42 5.29
C ALA A 7 11.71 -2.37 3.97
N GLN A 8 11.06 -1.94 2.87
CA GLN A 8 11.69 -1.75 1.58
C GLN A 8 12.86 -0.75 1.66
N ARG A 9 12.65 0.38 2.33
CA ARG A 9 13.71 1.36 2.56
C ARG A 9 14.90 0.77 3.31
N TYR A 10 14.64 0.12 4.46
CA TYR A 10 15.71 -0.48 5.26
C TYR A 10 16.51 -1.52 4.47
N VAL A 11 15.83 -2.41 3.75
CA VAL A 11 16.50 -3.48 3.00
C VAL A 11 17.20 -2.94 1.76
N ASN A 12 16.53 -2.13 0.94
CA ASN A 12 17.02 -1.76 -0.38
C ASN A 12 17.97 -0.55 -0.36
N ILE A 13 17.79 0.39 0.58
CA ILE A 13 18.57 1.64 0.62
C ILE A 13 19.62 1.57 1.72
N GLU A 14 19.24 1.09 2.90
CA GLU A 14 20.11 1.12 4.08
C GLU A 14 20.86 -0.21 4.30
N GLY A 15 20.53 -1.28 3.55
CA GLY A 15 21.18 -2.57 3.63
C GLY A 15 20.94 -3.32 4.95
N HIS A 16 19.84 -3.03 5.62
CA HIS A 16 19.51 -3.63 6.92
C HIS A 16 18.37 -4.63 6.80
N MET A 17 18.60 -5.85 7.27
CA MET A 17 17.56 -6.85 7.44
C MET A 17 16.63 -6.48 8.59
N VAL A 18 15.33 -6.42 8.31
CA VAL A 18 14.30 -6.06 9.31
C VAL A 18 13.81 -7.27 10.11
N GLY A 19 14.03 -8.49 9.62
CA GLY A 19 13.67 -9.73 10.30
C GLY A 19 14.02 -10.98 9.51
N LYS A 20 13.87 -12.14 10.14
CA LYS A 20 14.24 -13.43 9.56
C LYS A 20 13.04 -14.34 9.26
N ARG A 21 11.97 -14.18 10.03
CA ARG A 21 10.74 -14.97 9.90
C ARG A 21 9.57 -13.99 9.82
N VAL A 22 9.02 -13.86 8.62
CA VAL A 22 8.15 -12.73 8.25
C VAL A 22 6.75 -13.21 7.91
N VAL A 23 5.75 -12.54 8.45
CA VAL A 23 4.36 -12.61 8.00
C VAL A 23 4.00 -11.26 7.37
N ILE A 24 3.33 -11.29 6.22
CA ILE A 24 2.92 -10.07 5.50
C ILE A 24 1.39 -10.00 5.50
N LEU A 25 0.85 -8.86 5.94
CA LEU A 25 -0.58 -8.55 5.86
C LEU A 25 -0.85 -7.64 4.67
N GLY A 26 -1.66 -8.11 3.74
CA GLY A 26 -2.02 -7.45 2.49
C GLY A 26 -1.27 -8.02 1.29
N SER A 27 -2.00 -8.38 0.23
CA SER A 27 -1.52 -8.96 -1.01
C SER A 27 -1.57 -8.00 -2.21
N GLY A 28 -1.51 -6.69 -1.95
CA GLY A 28 -1.22 -5.70 -2.97
C GLY A 28 0.23 -5.83 -3.48
N ASP A 29 0.54 -5.18 -4.61
CA ASP A 29 1.84 -5.33 -5.27
C ASP A 29 3.04 -5.08 -4.34
N ILE A 30 2.97 -4.10 -3.46
CA ILE A 30 4.07 -3.80 -2.52
C ILE A 30 4.32 -4.96 -1.55
N GLY A 31 3.23 -5.57 -1.01
CA GLY A 31 3.34 -6.74 -0.14
C GLY A 31 3.96 -7.94 -0.86
N LEU A 32 3.51 -8.21 -2.08
CA LEU A 32 4.03 -9.29 -2.93
C LEU A 32 5.51 -9.08 -3.27
N ILE A 33 5.88 -7.87 -3.70
CA ILE A 33 7.27 -7.53 -4.03
C ILE A 33 8.18 -7.66 -2.80
N MET A 34 7.70 -7.25 -1.63
CA MET A 34 8.46 -7.40 -0.39
C MET A 34 8.55 -8.85 0.08
N ALA A 35 7.54 -9.69 -0.17
CA ALA A 35 7.65 -11.12 0.09
C ALA A 35 8.82 -11.74 -0.68
N ARG A 36 8.90 -11.47 -1.98
CA ARG A 36 10.01 -11.88 -2.83
C ARG A 36 11.35 -11.28 -2.35
N ARG A 37 11.38 -9.98 -2.09
CA ARG A 37 12.60 -9.28 -1.71
C ARG A 37 13.18 -9.82 -0.40
N MET A 38 12.35 -9.97 0.62
CA MET A 38 12.77 -10.53 1.91
C MET A 38 13.33 -11.95 1.77
N THR A 39 12.72 -12.77 0.91
CA THR A 39 13.19 -14.13 0.64
C THR A 39 14.55 -14.13 -0.05
N LEU A 40 14.77 -13.26 -1.03
CA LEU A 40 16.06 -13.12 -1.73
C LEU A 40 17.18 -12.63 -0.81
N GLU A 41 16.86 -11.86 0.22
CA GLU A 41 17.81 -11.41 1.23
C GLU A 41 18.01 -12.43 2.37
N GLY A 42 17.40 -13.62 2.26
CA GLY A 42 17.61 -14.73 3.18
C GLY A 42 16.64 -14.81 4.36
N ALA A 43 15.58 -14.03 4.38
CA ALA A 43 14.48 -14.24 5.32
C ALA A 43 13.57 -15.37 4.86
N LYS A 44 12.88 -16.02 5.80
CA LYS A 44 11.79 -16.94 5.52
C LYS A 44 10.47 -16.20 5.63
N VAL A 45 9.80 -15.97 4.50
CA VAL A 45 8.43 -15.47 4.50
C VAL A 45 7.49 -16.65 4.73
N LEU A 46 6.75 -16.62 5.84
CA LEU A 46 5.91 -17.73 6.30
C LEU A 46 4.54 -17.70 5.67
N ALA A 47 4.00 -16.50 5.43
CA ALA A 47 2.68 -16.30 4.86
C ALA A 47 2.51 -14.88 4.29
N CYS A 48 1.73 -14.77 3.24
CA CYS A 48 1.05 -13.56 2.83
C CYS A 48 -0.44 -13.72 3.16
N VAL A 49 -1.02 -12.76 3.89
CA VAL A 49 -2.38 -12.83 4.43
C VAL A 49 -3.20 -11.71 3.79
N GLU A 50 -4.38 -12.03 3.28
CA GLU A 50 -5.25 -11.11 2.57
C GLU A 50 -6.68 -11.17 3.12
N LEU A 51 -7.22 -10.01 3.49
CA LEU A 51 -8.57 -9.88 4.01
C LEU A 51 -9.63 -10.24 2.98
N MET A 52 -9.38 -9.91 1.70
CA MET A 52 -10.32 -10.15 0.61
C MET A 52 -10.21 -11.61 0.11
N PRO A 53 -11.28 -12.14 -0.53
CA PRO A 53 -11.24 -13.48 -1.15
C PRO A 53 -10.42 -13.51 -2.46
N TYR A 54 -9.69 -12.45 -2.75
CA TYR A 54 -8.81 -12.32 -3.91
C TYR A 54 -7.62 -11.41 -3.57
N SER A 55 -6.50 -11.61 -4.26
CA SER A 55 -5.34 -10.71 -4.15
C SER A 55 -5.59 -9.41 -4.92
N GLY A 56 -5.20 -8.28 -4.32
CA GLY A 56 -5.23 -6.97 -4.97
C GLY A 56 -4.04 -6.69 -5.89
N GLY A 57 -3.01 -7.56 -5.88
CA GLY A 57 -1.84 -7.41 -6.71
C GLY A 57 -2.00 -7.96 -8.13
N LEU A 58 -1.11 -7.53 -9.04
CA LEU A 58 -1.07 -8.02 -10.40
C LEU A 58 -0.74 -9.52 -10.45
N GLN A 59 -1.40 -10.25 -11.36
CA GLN A 59 -1.21 -11.70 -11.51
C GLN A 59 0.26 -12.10 -11.67
N ARG A 60 1.04 -11.33 -12.43
CA ARG A 60 2.49 -11.57 -12.57
C ARG A 60 3.24 -11.53 -11.25
N ASN A 61 2.84 -10.63 -10.34
CA ASN A 61 3.48 -10.50 -9.03
C ASN A 61 3.08 -11.64 -8.09
N ILE A 62 1.84 -12.17 -8.19
CA ILE A 62 1.46 -13.37 -7.47
C ILE A 62 2.37 -14.53 -7.87
N VAL A 63 2.58 -14.75 -9.18
CA VAL A 63 3.46 -15.81 -9.66
C VAL A 63 4.90 -15.59 -9.22
N GLN A 64 5.49 -14.44 -9.58
CA GLN A 64 6.92 -14.17 -9.38
C GLN A 64 7.32 -13.94 -7.93
N CYS A 65 6.39 -13.53 -7.07
CA CYS A 65 6.69 -13.16 -5.70
C CYS A 65 6.23 -14.18 -4.66
N LEU A 66 5.23 -14.99 -4.97
CA LEU A 66 4.74 -16.03 -4.06
C LEU A 66 4.97 -17.42 -4.61
N ASN A 67 4.43 -17.74 -5.81
CA ASN A 67 4.46 -19.11 -6.33
C ASN A 67 5.89 -19.61 -6.60
N ASP A 68 6.76 -18.77 -7.20
CA ASP A 68 8.16 -19.11 -7.48
C ASP A 68 8.99 -19.35 -6.22
N PHE A 69 8.50 -18.96 -5.05
CA PHE A 69 9.16 -19.07 -3.75
C PHE A 69 8.39 -19.94 -2.75
N ASP A 70 7.32 -20.64 -3.20
CA ASP A 70 6.48 -21.46 -2.34
C ASP A 70 5.93 -20.71 -1.10
N ILE A 71 5.65 -19.41 -1.23
CA ILE A 71 5.08 -18.60 -0.16
C ILE A 71 3.57 -18.75 -0.17
N PRO A 72 2.95 -19.26 0.90
CA PRO A 72 1.49 -19.45 0.95
C PRO A 72 0.74 -18.12 1.01
N LEU A 73 -0.34 -18.03 0.24
CA LEU A 73 -1.31 -16.93 0.26
C LEU A 73 -2.60 -17.36 0.94
N TYR A 74 -2.92 -16.74 2.07
CA TYR A 74 -4.15 -16.96 2.82
C TYR A 74 -5.15 -15.87 2.48
N LEU A 75 -6.08 -16.17 1.57
CA LEU A 75 -7.20 -15.29 1.20
C LEU A 75 -8.33 -15.40 2.24
N SER A 76 -9.14 -14.35 2.39
CA SER A 76 -10.19 -14.26 3.41
C SER A 76 -9.65 -14.49 4.83
N HIS A 77 -8.46 -14.01 5.10
CA HIS A 77 -7.83 -14.12 6.42
C HIS A 77 -7.31 -12.76 6.89
N THR A 78 -7.18 -12.61 8.20
CA THR A 78 -6.58 -11.43 8.82
C THR A 78 -5.77 -11.78 10.05
N ILE A 79 -4.89 -10.89 10.46
CA ILE A 79 -4.18 -11.00 11.74
C ILE A 79 -5.15 -10.60 12.86
N VAL A 80 -5.32 -11.46 13.84
CA VAL A 80 -6.21 -11.26 14.98
C VAL A 80 -5.46 -11.01 16.27
N ASP A 81 -4.20 -11.45 16.37
CA ASP A 81 -3.34 -11.20 17.53
C ASP A 81 -1.86 -11.17 17.14
N ILE A 82 -1.09 -10.35 17.84
CA ILE A 82 0.37 -10.23 17.68
C ILE A 82 1.01 -10.26 19.06
N LYS A 83 1.79 -11.30 19.33
CA LYS A 83 2.44 -11.50 20.62
C LYS A 83 3.92 -11.14 20.57
N GLY A 84 4.46 -10.76 21.71
CA GLY A 84 5.85 -10.40 21.92
C GLY A 84 5.98 -9.11 22.73
N LYS A 85 7.09 -8.97 23.45
CA LYS A 85 7.33 -7.81 24.33
C LYS A 85 8.25 -6.77 23.65
N ASN A 86 9.44 -7.18 23.26
CA ASN A 86 10.45 -6.29 22.65
C ASN A 86 10.45 -6.43 21.12
N ARG A 87 10.02 -7.57 20.64
CA ARG A 87 9.92 -7.93 19.23
C ARG A 87 8.70 -8.82 19.06
N VAL A 88 8.19 -8.97 17.84
CA VAL A 88 7.18 -9.96 17.52
C VAL A 88 7.77 -11.35 17.76
N GLU A 89 7.01 -12.22 18.39
CA GLU A 89 7.37 -13.62 18.69
C GLU A 89 6.38 -14.58 18.02
N GLU A 90 5.11 -14.16 17.92
CA GLU A 90 4.05 -14.93 17.32
C GLU A 90 3.00 -14.01 16.69
N VAL A 91 2.41 -14.46 15.60
CA VAL A 91 1.23 -13.86 14.98
C VAL A 91 0.13 -14.91 14.85
N VAL A 92 -1.08 -14.54 15.21
CA VAL A 92 -2.26 -15.37 15.03
C VAL A 92 -3.09 -14.81 13.88
N VAL A 93 -3.38 -15.65 12.91
CA VAL A 93 -4.19 -15.35 11.73
C VAL A 93 -5.47 -16.16 11.80
N ALA A 94 -6.61 -15.58 11.46
CA ALA A 94 -7.88 -16.30 11.40
C ALA A 94 -8.62 -16.03 10.09
N GLU A 95 -9.45 -16.96 9.68
CA GLU A 95 -10.38 -16.78 8.56
C GLU A 95 -11.37 -15.66 8.86
N VAL A 96 -11.80 -14.95 7.82
CA VAL A 96 -12.76 -13.85 7.93
C VAL A 96 -14.05 -14.23 7.21
N GLY A 97 -15.16 -14.13 7.93
CA GLY A 97 -16.48 -14.37 7.38
C GLY A 97 -16.97 -13.27 6.41
N ALA A 98 -18.14 -13.47 5.84
CA ALA A 98 -18.77 -12.51 4.92
C ALA A 98 -19.04 -11.13 5.57
N ASP A 99 -19.18 -11.09 6.89
CA ASP A 99 -19.33 -9.88 7.69
C ASP A 99 -17.98 -9.18 8.01
N ARG A 100 -16.89 -9.69 7.47
CA ARG A 100 -15.49 -9.24 7.70
C ARG A 100 -15.04 -9.37 9.15
N LYS A 101 -15.62 -10.28 9.91
CA LYS A 101 -15.18 -10.60 11.26
C LYS A 101 -14.44 -11.93 11.30
N PRO A 102 -13.43 -12.06 12.18
CA PRO A 102 -12.74 -13.33 12.38
C PRO A 102 -13.70 -14.45 12.78
N VAL A 103 -13.52 -15.62 12.19
CA VAL A 103 -14.28 -16.84 12.51
C VAL A 103 -13.57 -17.57 13.64
N PRO A 104 -14.18 -17.75 14.81
CA PRO A 104 -13.57 -18.47 15.91
C PRO A 104 -13.29 -19.93 15.57
N GLY A 105 -12.13 -20.45 15.99
CA GLY A 105 -11.72 -21.83 15.76
C GLY A 105 -10.98 -22.05 14.43
N THR A 106 -10.66 -20.98 13.69
CA THR A 106 -9.88 -21.02 12.45
C THR A 106 -8.48 -20.47 12.62
N GLU A 107 -8.05 -20.26 13.86
CA GLU A 107 -6.78 -19.61 14.19
C GLU A 107 -5.59 -20.44 13.71
N ILE A 108 -4.68 -19.78 12.99
CA ILE A 108 -3.39 -20.31 12.52
C ILE A 108 -2.29 -19.53 13.22
N HIS A 109 -1.38 -20.23 13.88
CA HIS A 109 -0.29 -19.65 14.64
C HIS A 109 1.01 -19.65 13.85
N PHE A 110 1.64 -18.49 13.70
CA PHE A 110 2.93 -18.32 13.05
C PHE A 110 3.98 -17.83 14.05
N ASP A 111 4.95 -18.67 14.37
CA ASP A 111 6.15 -18.26 15.09
C ASP A 111 7.00 -17.39 14.13
N CYS A 112 7.01 -16.09 14.35
CA CYS A 112 7.66 -15.12 13.48
C CYS A 112 8.26 -13.96 14.30
N ASP A 113 9.25 -13.28 13.74
CA ASP A 113 9.90 -12.14 14.38
C ASP A 113 9.53 -10.79 13.75
N THR A 114 8.79 -10.80 12.67
CA THR A 114 8.46 -9.59 11.90
C THR A 114 7.11 -9.70 11.21
N VAL A 115 6.34 -8.63 11.33
CA VAL A 115 5.11 -8.39 10.55
C VAL A 115 5.32 -7.21 9.63
N LEU A 116 5.01 -7.39 8.34
CA LEU A 116 4.95 -6.31 7.36
C LEU A 116 3.49 -6.00 7.03
N LEU A 117 3.15 -4.71 7.06
CA LEU A 117 1.82 -4.21 6.72
C LEU A 117 1.83 -3.64 5.31
N SER A 118 1.02 -4.20 4.41
CA SER A 118 0.78 -3.74 3.05
C SER A 118 -0.72 -3.55 2.80
N VAL A 119 -1.37 -2.77 3.67
CA VAL A 119 -2.83 -2.63 3.78
C VAL A 119 -3.37 -1.42 3.03
N GLY A 120 -2.64 -0.89 2.10
CA GLY A 120 -3.01 0.22 1.24
C GLY A 120 -2.13 1.45 1.42
N LEU A 121 -2.16 2.32 0.43
CA LEU A 121 -1.51 3.62 0.43
C LEU A 121 -2.53 4.70 0.81
N ILE A 122 -2.06 5.74 1.46
CA ILE A 122 -2.84 6.94 1.78
C ILE A 122 -2.25 8.10 1.00
N PRO A 123 -3.04 8.85 0.21
CA PRO A 123 -2.58 10.06 -0.46
C PRO A 123 -2.00 11.06 0.55
N GLU A 124 -0.76 11.50 0.32
CA GLU A 124 -0.10 12.47 1.18
C GLU A 124 -0.57 13.88 0.82
N ASN A 125 -1.35 14.48 1.71
CA ASN A 125 -2.04 15.75 1.48
C ASN A 125 -1.87 16.75 2.63
N GLU A 126 -0.76 16.72 3.34
CA GLU A 126 -0.48 17.68 4.41
C GLU A 126 -0.45 19.11 3.85
N LEU A 127 0.31 19.35 2.77
CA LEU A 127 0.37 20.66 2.10
C LEU A 127 -0.98 21.06 1.49
N THR A 128 -1.71 20.11 0.88
CA THR A 128 -3.03 20.38 0.29
C THR A 128 -4.02 20.91 1.34
N ARG A 129 -3.98 20.33 2.54
CA ARG A 129 -4.82 20.77 3.67
C ARG A 129 -4.44 22.15 4.20
N THR A 130 -3.16 22.49 4.22
CA THR A 130 -2.70 23.82 4.66
C THR A 130 -3.10 24.93 3.69
N ALA A 131 -3.40 24.61 2.44
CA ALA A 131 -3.91 25.52 1.43
C ALA A 131 -5.45 25.60 1.38
N ASP A 132 -6.15 25.01 2.37
CA ASP A 132 -7.63 24.96 2.46
C ASP A 132 -8.31 24.37 1.20
N ILE A 133 -7.61 23.51 0.48
CA ILE A 133 -8.15 22.81 -0.69
C ILE A 133 -9.18 21.79 -0.25
N LYS A 134 -10.32 21.75 -0.92
CA LYS A 134 -11.39 20.79 -0.65
C LYS A 134 -10.91 19.35 -0.90
N MET A 135 -11.14 18.47 0.09
CA MET A 135 -10.74 17.06 0.05
C MET A 135 -11.92 16.15 -0.26
N ASP A 136 -11.70 15.11 -1.07
CA ASP A 136 -12.67 14.04 -1.29
C ASP A 136 -12.52 12.98 -0.16
N PRO A 137 -13.58 12.74 0.63
CA PRO A 137 -13.51 11.78 1.74
C PRO A 137 -13.37 10.32 1.30
N ARG A 138 -13.63 10.00 0.03
CA ARG A 138 -13.52 8.64 -0.51
C ARG A 138 -12.08 8.29 -0.89
N THR A 139 -11.37 9.23 -1.49
CA THR A 139 -9.98 9.05 -1.93
C THR A 139 -8.96 9.58 -0.94
N ASN A 140 -9.36 10.46 -0.01
CA ASN A 140 -8.49 11.26 0.84
C ASN A 140 -7.53 12.16 0.04
N GLY A 141 -7.84 12.43 -1.23
CA GLY A 141 -7.11 13.31 -2.12
C GLY A 141 -7.83 14.64 -2.34
N ALA A 142 -7.15 15.56 -3.04
CA ALA A 142 -7.77 16.83 -3.44
C ALA A 142 -8.95 16.58 -4.38
N VAL A 143 -10.04 17.35 -4.22
CA VAL A 143 -11.07 17.47 -5.25
C VAL A 143 -10.49 18.27 -6.40
N VAL A 144 -10.48 17.69 -7.60
CA VAL A 144 -10.01 18.34 -8.81
C VAL A 144 -11.10 18.37 -9.87
N TYR A 145 -11.03 19.39 -10.73
CA TYR A 145 -11.86 19.49 -11.94
C TYR A 145 -11.25 18.65 -13.07
N GLU A 146 -11.90 18.62 -14.22
CA GLU A 146 -11.45 17.84 -15.37
C GLU A 146 -10.08 18.26 -15.94
N ASN A 147 -9.68 19.50 -15.71
CA ASN A 147 -8.38 20.08 -16.05
C ASN A 147 -7.31 19.85 -14.94
N MET A 148 -7.63 19.13 -13.89
CA MET A 148 -6.80 18.86 -12.70
C MET A 148 -6.60 20.08 -11.79
N GLU A 149 -7.31 21.19 -12.01
CA GLU A 149 -7.33 22.32 -11.10
C GLU A 149 -8.09 21.95 -9.82
N THR A 150 -7.62 22.41 -8.67
CA THR A 150 -8.25 22.18 -7.37
C THR A 150 -9.36 23.18 -7.09
N SER A 151 -9.94 23.13 -5.89
CA SER A 151 -10.90 24.16 -5.45
C SER A 151 -10.28 25.53 -5.21
N CYS A 152 -8.94 25.64 -5.25
CA CYS A 152 -8.21 26.92 -5.20
C CYS A 152 -7.68 27.22 -6.59
N SER A 153 -8.05 28.39 -7.14
CA SER A 153 -7.64 28.81 -8.47
C SER A 153 -6.12 28.88 -8.58
N GLY A 154 -5.58 28.40 -9.71
CA GLY A 154 -4.15 28.35 -9.99
C GLY A 154 -3.38 27.25 -9.26
N ILE A 155 -4.04 26.40 -8.47
CA ILE A 155 -3.43 25.22 -7.84
C ILE A 155 -3.95 23.97 -8.51
N PHE A 156 -3.02 23.17 -9.04
CA PHE A 156 -3.30 21.92 -9.75
C PHE A 156 -2.76 20.74 -8.96
N ALA A 157 -3.46 19.60 -8.99
CA ALA A 157 -3.02 18.37 -8.32
C ALA A 157 -3.21 17.17 -9.24
N CYS A 158 -2.26 16.23 -9.22
CA CYS A 158 -2.30 15.02 -10.03
C CYS A 158 -1.53 13.86 -9.36
N GLY A 159 -1.79 12.65 -9.81
CA GLY A 159 -1.13 11.46 -9.31
C GLY A 159 -1.64 11.02 -7.94
N ASN A 160 -0.79 10.36 -7.17
CA ASN A 160 -1.19 9.71 -5.91
C ASN A 160 -1.61 10.66 -4.79
N VAL A 161 -1.43 11.97 -4.94
CA VAL A 161 -2.00 12.97 -4.01
C VAL A 161 -3.51 13.17 -4.25
N VAL A 162 -4.02 12.84 -5.45
CA VAL A 162 -5.45 12.91 -5.80
C VAL A 162 -6.13 11.59 -5.47
N HIS A 163 -5.61 10.50 -6.00
CA HIS A 163 -5.99 9.12 -5.65
C HIS A 163 -4.85 8.16 -5.98
N VAL A 164 -4.84 7.00 -5.34
CA VAL A 164 -3.80 5.99 -5.59
C VAL A 164 -4.03 5.32 -6.94
N HIS A 165 -3.01 5.32 -7.79
CA HIS A 165 -3.00 4.65 -9.08
C HIS A 165 -2.26 3.32 -9.02
N ASP A 166 -2.74 2.32 -9.76
CA ASP A 166 -2.08 1.02 -9.88
C ASP A 166 -0.91 1.05 -10.89
N LEU A 167 -0.98 1.94 -11.90
CA LEU A 167 0.02 2.04 -12.96
C LEU A 167 0.50 3.48 -13.16
N VAL A 168 1.81 3.63 -13.34
CA VAL A 168 2.45 4.93 -13.60
C VAL A 168 2.00 5.58 -14.90
N ASP A 169 1.51 4.79 -15.87
CA ASP A 169 1.00 5.30 -17.14
C ASP A 169 -0.19 6.25 -16.93
N PHE A 170 -1.10 5.91 -16.01
CA PHE A 170 -2.21 6.79 -15.65
C PHE A 170 -1.74 8.05 -14.94
N VAL A 171 -0.76 7.92 -14.02
CA VAL A 171 -0.13 9.07 -13.37
C VAL A 171 0.48 10.02 -14.40
N THR A 172 1.18 9.46 -15.40
CA THR A 172 1.80 10.25 -16.48
C THR A 172 0.76 11.01 -17.30
N ALA A 173 -0.32 10.35 -17.73
CA ALA A 173 -1.40 10.99 -18.49
C ALA A 173 -2.08 12.11 -17.69
N GLU A 174 -2.33 11.87 -16.42
CA GLU A 174 -2.91 12.84 -15.50
C GLU A 174 -2.00 14.06 -15.28
N SER A 175 -0.69 13.80 -15.09
CA SER A 175 0.33 14.83 -14.90
C SER A 175 0.51 15.71 -16.14
N GLN A 176 0.44 15.12 -17.34
CA GLN A 176 0.48 15.88 -18.60
C GLN A 176 -0.71 16.81 -18.73
N ARG A 177 -1.92 16.35 -18.34
CA ARG A 177 -3.13 17.16 -18.32
C ARG A 177 -3.01 18.33 -17.35
N ALA A 178 -2.58 18.05 -16.12
CA ALA A 178 -2.36 19.07 -15.10
C ALA A 178 -1.32 20.11 -15.53
N GLY A 179 -0.18 19.66 -16.08
CA GLY A 179 0.88 20.55 -16.54
C GLY A 179 0.46 21.44 -17.69
N LYS A 180 -0.33 20.90 -18.64
CA LYS A 180 -0.89 21.70 -19.74
C LYS A 180 -1.86 22.76 -19.22
N ALA A 181 -2.79 22.40 -18.35
CA ALA A 181 -3.74 23.32 -17.78
C ALA A 181 -3.07 24.42 -16.94
N ALA A 182 -2.06 24.06 -16.14
CA ALA A 182 -1.28 25.03 -15.39
C ALA A 182 -0.54 26.03 -16.29
N ALA A 183 0.02 25.56 -17.41
CA ALA A 183 0.67 26.43 -18.39
C ALA A 183 -0.34 27.38 -19.08
N GLU A 184 -1.51 26.89 -19.46
CA GLU A 184 -2.59 27.70 -20.01
C GLU A 184 -3.08 28.75 -19.03
N TYR A 185 -3.25 28.40 -17.75
CA TYR A 185 -3.61 29.33 -16.68
C TYR A 185 -2.60 30.48 -16.58
N VAL A 186 -1.30 30.20 -16.56
CA VAL A 186 -0.25 31.23 -16.47
C VAL A 186 -0.22 32.11 -17.71
N LEU A 187 -0.42 31.53 -18.91
CA LEU A 187 -0.35 32.25 -20.16
C LEU A 187 -1.61 33.10 -20.43
N SER A 188 -2.77 32.69 -19.94
CA SER A 188 -4.03 33.45 -20.09
C SER A 188 -4.01 34.75 -19.31
N GLY A 189 -3.14 34.85 -18.29
CA GLY A 189 -3.05 36.04 -17.46
C GLY A 189 -4.29 36.27 -16.60
N GLU A 190 -5.15 35.27 -16.44
CA GLU A 190 -6.27 35.34 -15.50
C GLU A 190 -5.72 35.51 -14.08
N LYS A 191 -5.63 36.76 -13.70
CA LYS A 191 -5.49 37.18 -12.31
C LYS A 191 -6.90 37.52 -11.84
N ASP A 192 -7.39 36.75 -10.84
CA ASP A 192 -8.52 37.21 -10.05
C ASP A 192 -8.28 38.56 -9.40
#